data_303be5438dab858831d809a4c9f0f428
#
_entry.id   303be5438dab858831d809a4c9f0f428
#
_cell.length_a   1.000
_cell.length_b   1.000
_cell.length_c   1.000
_cell.angle_alpha   90.00
_cell.angle_beta   90.00
_cell.angle_gamma   90.00
#
_symmetry.space_group_name_H-M   'P 1'
#
loop_
_entity.id
_entity.type
_entity.pdbx_description
1 polymer ?
#
loop_
_entity_poly.entity_id
_entity_poly.type
_entity_poly.pdbx_seq_one_letter_code
_entity_poly.pdbx_strand_id
1 'polypeptide(L)'
;MRCMTEKINSFDFYVPMDIPLVLEGGAMRGVFEAGVLDVFIEKGLHFRKVVGTSAGAMQGMCYMSGQKGRNIRINTTYCNDPRYMGIKHLLREKNYFNFKFMFGELANELDPMDMETYRASDTELYAVVTDGQTGKARYISNKSRSEEDFVKAVEASASNTVLTPPVEKDGIP
;
A
#
# COMPACT_ATOMS: atom_id res chain seq x y z
N MET A 1 22.89 -16.44 8.90
CA MET A 1 21.78 -16.88 9.76
C MET A 1 20.50 -16.67 8.94
N ARG A 2 19.99 -17.74 8.33
CA ARG A 2 18.76 -17.68 7.52
C ARG A 2 17.58 -17.48 8.47
N CYS A 3 16.96 -16.32 8.43
CA CYS A 3 15.67 -16.13 9.07
C CYS A 3 14.65 -16.98 8.31
N MET A 4 14.27 -18.11 8.87
CA MET A 4 13.15 -18.89 8.39
C MET A 4 11.89 -18.04 8.61
N THR A 5 11.38 -17.45 7.56
CA THR A 5 10.00 -16.99 7.55
C THR A 5 9.13 -18.26 7.59
N GLU A 6 8.63 -18.61 8.76
CA GLU A 6 7.53 -19.55 8.85
C GLU A 6 6.39 -19.01 8.00
N LYS A 7 6.10 -19.69 6.90
CA LYS A 7 4.84 -19.53 6.20
C LYS A 7 3.76 -20.02 7.16
N ILE A 8 3.19 -19.10 7.93
CA ILE A 8 1.92 -19.36 8.60
C ILE A 8 0.95 -19.53 7.43
N ASN A 9 0.46 -20.74 7.23
CA ASN A 9 -0.62 -20.99 6.29
C ASN A 9 -1.79 -20.13 6.75
N SER A 10 -2.08 -19.08 5.99
CA SER A 10 -2.96 -17.95 6.31
C SER A 10 -4.44 -18.36 6.47
N PHE A 11 -4.75 -19.65 6.49
CA PHE A 11 -6.13 -20.15 6.51
C PHE A 11 -6.55 -20.82 7.80
N ASP A 12 -5.65 -21.03 8.78
CA ASP A 12 -5.98 -21.79 9.98
C ASP A 12 -6.76 -21.00 11.04
N PHE A 13 -6.77 -19.65 10.98
CA PHE A 13 -7.57 -18.82 11.88
C PHE A 13 -8.06 -17.57 11.13
N TYR A 14 -9.21 -17.69 10.51
CA TYR A 14 -9.89 -16.62 9.80
C TYR A 14 -11.04 -16.11 10.67
N VAL A 15 -10.91 -14.91 11.21
CA VAL A 15 -11.96 -14.22 11.94
C VAL A 15 -12.51 -13.08 11.04
N PRO A 16 -13.65 -13.31 10.36
CA PRO A 16 -14.22 -12.30 9.49
C PRO A 16 -14.71 -11.11 10.32
N MET A 17 -14.35 -9.91 9.86
CA MET A 17 -14.81 -8.65 10.46
C MET A 17 -15.84 -8.00 9.54
N ASP A 18 -17.06 -7.82 10.05
CA ASP A 18 -18.18 -7.21 9.30
C ASP A 18 -18.13 -5.68 9.28
N ILE A 19 -17.13 -5.09 9.91
CA ILE A 19 -16.88 -3.64 9.88
C ILE A 19 -15.77 -3.31 8.87
N PRO A 20 -15.82 -2.17 8.17
CA PRO A 20 -14.72 -1.73 7.33
C PRO A 20 -13.51 -1.30 8.17
N LEU A 21 -12.31 -1.61 7.66
CA LEU A 21 -11.06 -1.09 8.20
C LEU A 21 -10.70 0.17 7.43
N VAL A 22 -10.44 1.27 8.15
CA VAL A 22 -10.00 2.54 7.56
C VAL A 22 -8.54 2.78 7.94
N LEU A 23 -7.69 2.98 6.92
CA LEU A 23 -6.25 3.16 7.03
C LEU A 23 -5.89 4.60 6.66
N GLU A 24 -5.30 5.31 7.61
CA GLU A 24 -4.97 6.73 7.46
C GLU A 24 -3.76 6.95 6.56
N GLY A 25 -3.73 8.08 5.87
CA GLY A 25 -2.53 8.60 5.21
C GLY A 25 -1.57 9.25 6.22
N GLY A 26 -0.27 9.17 5.96
CA GLY A 26 0.68 9.80 6.88
C GLY A 26 2.15 9.51 6.57
N ALA A 27 2.46 9.07 5.35
CA ALA A 27 3.83 8.71 4.96
C ALA A 27 4.50 7.81 6.02
N MET A 28 5.67 8.22 6.54
CA MET A 28 6.43 7.43 7.52
C MET A 28 5.71 7.22 8.87
N ARG A 29 4.71 8.04 9.22
CA ARG A 29 3.89 7.82 10.43
C ARG A 29 3.05 6.53 10.34
N GLY A 30 2.78 6.06 9.13
CA GLY A 30 2.11 4.79 8.88
C GLY A 30 2.82 3.56 9.48
N VAL A 31 4.07 3.67 9.95
CA VAL A 31 4.76 2.59 10.68
C VAL A 31 3.98 2.14 11.93
N PHE A 32 3.29 3.06 12.60
CA PHE A 32 2.42 2.71 13.73
C PHE A 32 1.25 1.81 13.27
N GLU A 33 0.58 2.21 12.20
CA GLU A 33 -0.51 1.45 11.60
C GLU A 33 -0.04 0.08 11.09
N ALA A 34 1.17 0.01 10.50
CA ALA A 34 1.79 -1.25 10.09
C ALA A 34 1.91 -2.25 11.26
N GLY A 35 2.28 -1.77 12.44
CA GLY A 35 2.33 -2.61 13.65
C GLY A 35 0.97 -3.16 14.05
N VAL A 36 -0.10 -2.35 13.92
CA VAL A 36 -1.47 -2.80 14.18
C VAL A 36 -1.90 -3.85 13.17
N LEU A 37 -1.61 -3.64 11.88
CA LEU A 37 -1.91 -4.58 10.81
C LEU A 37 -1.18 -5.93 10.99
N ASP A 38 0.07 -5.89 11.48
CA ASP A 38 0.82 -7.11 11.79
C ASP A 38 0.13 -7.94 12.89
N VAL A 39 -0.45 -7.28 13.90
CA VAL A 39 -1.25 -7.96 14.93
C VAL A 39 -2.53 -8.52 14.32
N PHE A 40 -3.18 -7.82 13.41
CA PHE A 40 -4.38 -8.34 12.73
C PHE A 40 -4.05 -9.59 11.90
N ILE A 41 -2.94 -9.57 11.15
CA ILE A 41 -2.46 -10.76 10.42
C ILE A 41 -2.19 -11.90 11.38
N GLU A 42 -1.47 -11.65 12.49
CA GLU A 42 -1.15 -12.66 13.49
C GLU A 42 -2.39 -13.30 14.13
N LYS A 43 -3.42 -12.50 14.36
CA LYS A 43 -4.69 -12.95 14.96
C LYS A 43 -5.69 -13.48 13.92
N GLY A 44 -5.33 -13.50 12.65
CA GLY A 44 -6.21 -13.92 11.57
C GLY A 44 -7.44 -13.02 11.40
N LEU A 45 -7.40 -11.78 11.89
CA LEU A 45 -8.50 -10.84 11.69
C LEU A 45 -8.57 -10.45 10.22
N HIS A 46 -9.70 -10.68 9.59
CA HIS A 46 -9.91 -10.44 8.18
C HIS A 46 -11.04 -9.45 7.94
N PHE A 47 -10.68 -8.33 7.33
CA PHE A 47 -11.63 -7.27 6.97
C PHE A 47 -12.01 -7.42 5.51
N ARG A 48 -13.31 -7.61 5.23
CA ARG A 48 -13.82 -7.72 3.86
C ARG A 48 -13.75 -6.41 3.09
N LYS A 49 -13.73 -5.27 3.80
CA LYS A 49 -13.58 -3.94 3.20
C LYS A 49 -12.49 -3.18 3.91
N VAL A 50 -11.57 -2.67 3.11
CA VAL A 50 -10.48 -1.81 3.58
C VAL A 50 -10.50 -0.53 2.77
N VAL A 51 -10.41 0.60 3.43
CA VAL A 51 -10.35 1.93 2.80
C VAL A 51 -9.04 2.58 3.21
N GLY A 52 -8.15 2.78 2.25
CA GLY A 52 -6.82 3.34 2.52
C GLY A 52 -6.57 4.64 1.79
N THR A 53 -5.89 5.56 2.47
CA THR A 53 -5.43 6.83 1.88
C THR A 53 -3.91 6.87 1.92
N SER A 54 -3.24 7.18 0.79
CA SER A 54 -1.78 7.37 0.75
C SER A 54 -1.03 6.13 1.29
N ALA A 55 -0.22 6.30 2.34
CA ALA A 55 0.46 5.19 3.02
C ALA A 55 -0.51 4.08 3.43
N GLY A 56 -1.73 4.42 3.89
CA GLY A 56 -2.76 3.45 4.25
C GLY A 56 -3.23 2.60 3.07
N ALA A 57 -3.29 3.14 1.85
CA ALA A 57 -3.62 2.36 0.66
C ALA A 57 -2.51 1.34 0.33
N MET A 58 -1.24 1.73 0.43
CA MET A 58 -0.10 0.82 0.27
C MET A 58 -0.06 -0.25 1.34
N GLN A 59 -0.34 0.11 2.58
CA GLN A 59 -0.39 -0.84 3.70
C GLN A 59 -1.55 -1.82 3.58
N GLY A 60 -2.69 -1.38 3.04
CA GLY A 60 -3.81 -2.24 2.71
C GLY A 60 -3.43 -3.34 1.72
N MET A 61 -2.65 -3.03 0.69
CA MET A 61 -2.12 -4.04 -0.24
C MET A 61 -1.22 -5.06 0.49
N CYS A 62 -0.29 -4.60 1.33
CA CYS A 62 0.57 -5.48 2.10
C CYS A 62 -0.22 -6.32 3.12
N TYR A 63 -1.25 -5.78 3.75
CA TYR A 63 -2.14 -6.52 4.64
C TYR A 63 -2.84 -7.67 3.90
N MET A 64 -3.37 -7.41 2.69
CA MET A 64 -3.98 -8.43 1.84
C MET A 64 -3.01 -9.52 1.39
N SER A 65 -1.71 -9.22 1.28
CA SER A 65 -0.67 -10.22 0.98
C SER A 65 -0.32 -11.12 2.16
N GLY A 66 -0.86 -10.87 3.35
CA GLY A 66 -0.62 -11.68 4.56
C GLY A 66 0.82 -11.65 5.08
N GLN A 67 1.66 -10.74 4.56
CA GLN A 67 3.09 -10.71 4.89
C GLN A 67 3.36 -9.88 6.16
N LYS A 68 3.21 -10.52 7.32
CA LYS A 68 3.55 -9.91 8.61
C LYS A 68 4.97 -9.31 8.61
N GLY A 69 5.11 -8.11 9.14
CA GLY A 69 6.38 -7.39 9.26
C GLY A 69 6.89 -6.74 7.98
N ARG A 70 6.28 -7.00 6.81
CA ARG A 70 6.75 -6.46 5.53
C ARG A 70 6.70 -4.93 5.51
N ASN A 71 5.60 -4.33 5.92
CA ASN A 71 5.47 -2.87 5.96
C ASN A 71 6.52 -2.23 6.88
N ILE A 72 6.73 -2.79 8.08
CA ILE A 72 7.73 -2.31 9.03
C ILE A 72 9.12 -2.46 8.43
N ARG A 73 9.45 -3.63 7.88
CA ARG A 73 10.75 -3.93 7.28
C ARG A 73 11.08 -2.97 6.14
N ILE A 74 10.14 -2.72 5.23
CA ILE A 74 10.34 -1.76 4.14
C ILE A 74 10.64 -0.36 4.70
N ASN A 75 9.80 0.12 5.60
CA ASN A 75 9.95 1.47 6.14
C ASN A 75 11.23 1.65 6.96
N THR A 76 11.69 0.62 7.67
CA THR A 76 12.92 0.71 8.48
C THR A 76 14.19 0.49 7.66
N THR A 77 14.15 -0.38 6.65
CA THR A 77 15.32 -0.70 5.83
C THR A 77 15.58 0.38 4.79
N TYR A 78 14.53 0.87 4.13
CA TYR A 78 14.68 1.76 2.98
C TYR A 78 14.42 3.24 3.28
N CYS A 79 14.09 3.63 4.53
CA CYS A 79 13.84 5.04 4.87
C CYS A 79 15.03 5.97 4.58
N ASN A 80 16.25 5.45 4.59
CA ASN A 80 17.47 6.18 4.27
C ASN A 80 18.04 5.82 2.89
N ASP A 81 17.39 4.97 2.11
CA ASP A 81 17.83 4.63 0.76
C ASP A 81 17.49 5.78 -0.20
N PRO A 82 18.49 6.37 -0.87
CA PRO A 82 18.26 7.48 -1.80
C PRO A 82 17.40 7.10 -3.01
N ARG A 83 17.19 5.78 -3.26
CA ARG A 83 16.27 5.31 -4.32
C ARG A 83 14.82 5.33 -3.87
N TYR A 84 14.54 5.27 -2.55
CA TYR A 84 13.19 5.18 -2.00
C TYR A 84 12.51 6.56 -1.95
N MET A 85 13.21 7.55 -1.40
CA MET A 85 12.73 8.92 -1.30
C MET A 85 13.87 9.92 -1.14
N GLY A 86 13.66 11.19 -1.46
CA GLY A 86 14.62 12.24 -1.17
C GLY A 86 14.51 13.48 -2.01
N ILE A 87 15.21 14.52 -1.57
CA ILE A 87 15.24 15.84 -2.24
C ILE A 87 15.77 15.74 -3.67
N LYS A 88 16.67 14.80 -3.96
CA LYS A 88 17.20 14.62 -5.31
C LYS A 88 16.11 14.23 -6.30
N HIS A 89 15.17 13.35 -5.89
CA HIS A 89 14.00 12.98 -6.71
C HIS A 89 13.06 14.18 -6.86
N LEU A 90 12.82 14.93 -5.78
CA LEU A 90 11.99 16.13 -5.84
C LEU A 90 12.53 17.16 -6.85
N LEU A 91 13.85 17.37 -6.88
CA LEU A 91 14.48 18.34 -7.79
C LEU A 91 14.54 17.86 -9.26
N ARG A 92 14.72 16.55 -9.49
CA ARG A 92 14.88 15.98 -10.84
C ARG A 92 13.56 15.55 -11.45
N GLU A 93 12.67 14.97 -10.66
CA GLU A 93 11.45 14.28 -11.13
C GLU A 93 10.17 14.94 -10.59
N LYS A 94 10.32 16.04 -9.82
CA LYS A 94 9.22 16.70 -9.08
C LYS A 94 8.42 15.73 -8.21
N ASN A 95 9.07 14.66 -7.74
CA ASN A 95 8.47 13.62 -6.93
C ASN A 95 9.41 13.29 -5.76
N TYR A 96 8.96 13.49 -4.52
CA TYR A 96 9.75 13.17 -3.33
C TYR A 96 9.89 11.67 -3.13
N PHE A 97 8.85 10.89 -3.47
CA PHE A 97 8.82 9.45 -3.39
C PHE A 97 9.07 8.83 -4.76
N ASN A 98 9.95 7.85 -4.84
CA ASN A 98 10.20 7.12 -6.08
C ASN A 98 9.25 5.92 -6.20
N PHE A 99 8.03 6.16 -6.66
CA PHE A 99 7.03 5.12 -6.85
C PHE A 99 7.48 4.03 -7.83
N LYS A 100 8.26 4.41 -8.86
CA LYS A 100 8.83 3.43 -9.79
C LYS A 100 9.74 2.43 -9.08
N PHE A 101 10.54 2.89 -8.13
CA PHE A 101 11.36 2.01 -7.30
C PHE A 101 10.48 1.19 -6.34
N MET A 102 9.51 1.83 -5.68
CA MET A 102 8.67 1.20 -4.65
C MET A 102 7.79 0.09 -5.21
N PHE A 103 7.11 0.33 -6.34
CA PHE A 103 6.22 -0.65 -6.99
C PHE A 103 6.94 -1.49 -8.05
N GLY A 104 8.17 -1.15 -8.42
CA GLY A 104 9.03 -1.90 -9.33
C GLY A 104 10.02 -2.80 -8.59
N GLU A 105 11.29 -2.39 -8.57
CA GLU A 105 12.40 -3.18 -8.03
C GLU A 105 12.16 -3.64 -6.57
N LEU A 106 11.66 -2.76 -5.70
CA LEU A 106 11.43 -3.10 -4.31
C LEU A 106 10.34 -4.18 -4.16
N ALA A 107 9.19 -3.99 -4.81
CA ALA A 107 8.04 -4.88 -4.65
C ALA A 107 8.17 -6.21 -5.42
N ASN A 108 9.07 -6.29 -6.40
CA ASN A 108 9.24 -7.50 -7.22
C ASN A 108 10.54 -8.27 -6.95
N GLU A 109 11.59 -7.59 -6.45
CA GLU A 109 12.93 -8.18 -6.35
C GLU A 109 13.53 -8.11 -4.95
N LEU A 110 13.53 -6.92 -4.30
CA LEU A 110 14.24 -6.70 -3.04
C LEU A 110 13.46 -7.18 -1.82
N ASP A 111 12.16 -6.94 -1.80
CA ASP A 111 11.22 -7.43 -0.79
C ASP A 111 9.88 -7.77 -1.48
N PRO A 112 9.83 -8.90 -2.21
CA PRO A 112 8.72 -9.25 -3.06
C PRO A 112 7.39 -9.30 -2.30
N MET A 113 6.35 -8.72 -2.91
CA MET A 113 5.00 -8.83 -2.40
C MET A 113 4.40 -10.18 -2.83
N ASP A 114 3.76 -10.89 -1.91
CA ASP A 114 3.04 -12.12 -2.22
C ASP A 114 1.76 -11.80 -2.99
N MET A 115 1.91 -11.70 -4.31
CA MET A 115 0.81 -11.38 -5.22
C MET A 115 -0.17 -12.54 -5.37
N GLU A 116 0.21 -13.77 -5.08
CA GLU A 116 -0.68 -14.92 -5.09
C GLU A 116 -1.70 -14.79 -3.95
N THR A 117 -1.22 -14.59 -2.73
CA THR A 117 -2.07 -14.35 -1.55
C THR A 117 -2.91 -13.08 -1.71
N TYR A 118 -2.32 -11.99 -2.23
CA TYR A 118 -3.04 -10.75 -2.52
C TYR A 118 -4.24 -10.97 -3.47
N ARG A 119 -4.05 -11.71 -4.57
CA ARG A 119 -5.10 -11.99 -5.55
C ARG A 119 -6.17 -12.95 -5.02
N ALA A 120 -5.77 -13.89 -4.16
CA ALA A 120 -6.67 -14.85 -3.54
C ALA A 120 -7.56 -14.21 -2.44
N SER A 121 -7.18 -13.02 -1.95
CA SER A 121 -7.95 -12.30 -0.93
C SER A 121 -9.34 -11.88 -1.44
N ASP A 122 -10.38 -12.15 -0.64
CA ASP A 122 -11.74 -11.65 -0.89
C ASP A 122 -11.95 -10.20 -0.40
N THR A 123 -10.95 -9.61 0.24
CA THR A 123 -10.96 -8.20 0.67
C THR A 123 -11.13 -7.27 -0.51
N GLU A 124 -12.06 -6.34 -0.40
CA GLU A 124 -12.19 -5.21 -1.31
C GLU A 124 -11.46 -4.00 -0.72
N LEU A 125 -10.34 -3.63 -1.38
CA LEU A 125 -9.53 -2.47 -1.00
C LEU A 125 -9.89 -1.27 -1.86
N TYR A 126 -10.19 -0.16 -1.20
CA TYR A 126 -10.43 1.13 -1.83
C TYR A 126 -9.23 2.06 -1.62
N ALA A 127 -8.60 2.50 -2.69
CA ALA A 127 -7.68 3.64 -2.65
C ALA A 127 -8.47 4.94 -2.74
N VAL A 128 -8.30 5.82 -1.75
CA VAL A 128 -8.94 7.13 -1.74
C VAL A 128 -8.07 8.12 -2.49
N VAL A 129 -8.59 8.72 -3.54
CA VAL A 129 -7.93 9.76 -4.33
C VAL A 129 -8.73 11.05 -4.31
N THR A 130 -8.08 12.18 -4.55
CA THR A 130 -8.74 13.48 -4.73
C THR A 130 -8.81 13.79 -6.21
N ASP A 131 -10.01 14.02 -6.72
CA ASP A 131 -10.21 14.48 -8.09
C ASP A 131 -9.66 15.91 -8.23
N GLY A 132 -8.65 16.07 -9.10
CA GLY A 132 -7.91 17.33 -9.24
C GLY A 132 -8.73 18.49 -9.82
N GLN A 133 -9.85 18.21 -10.52
CA GLN A 133 -10.71 19.24 -11.07
C GLN A 133 -11.77 19.71 -10.08
N THR A 134 -12.33 18.77 -9.32
CA THR A 134 -13.48 19.05 -8.44
C THR A 134 -13.13 19.13 -6.96
N GLY A 135 -11.94 18.67 -6.57
CA GLY A 135 -11.51 18.55 -5.18
C GLY A 135 -12.28 17.48 -4.37
N LYS A 136 -13.10 16.66 -5.02
CA LYS A 136 -13.90 15.64 -4.35
C LYS A 136 -13.12 14.35 -4.17
N ALA A 137 -13.37 13.66 -3.07
CA ALA A 137 -12.85 12.31 -2.86
C ALA A 137 -13.49 11.32 -3.82
N ARG A 138 -12.66 10.42 -4.37
CA ARG A 138 -13.08 9.25 -5.16
C ARG A 138 -12.49 7.98 -4.54
N TYR A 139 -13.25 6.91 -4.57
CA TYR A 139 -12.89 5.62 -4.00
C TYR A 139 -12.70 4.63 -5.15
N ILE A 140 -11.46 4.22 -5.38
CA ILE A 140 -11.11 3.31 -6.46
C ILE A 140 -10.92 1.91 -5.88
N SER A 141 -11.76 0.97 -6.31
CA SER A 141 -11.74 -0.41 -5.81
C SER A 141 -10.78 -1.30 -6.63
N ASN A 142 -10.02 -2.16 -5.94
CA ASN A 142 -9.20 -3.19 -6.57
C ASN A 142 -10.03 -4.25 -7.32
N LYS A 143 -11.31 -4.40 -7.00
CA LYS A 143 -12.20 -5.35 -7.68
C LYS A 143 -12.80 -4.79 -8.97
N SER A 144 -12.76 -3.46 -9.16
CA SER A 144 -13.32 -2.77 -10.34
C SER A 144 -12.27 -2.37 -11.39
N ARG A 145 -11.01 -2.71 -11.19
CA ARG A 145 -9.88 -2.30 -12.03
C ARG A 145 -8.93 -3.46 -12.27
N SER A 146 -8.10 -3.35 -13.32
CA SER A 146 -6.93 -4.21 -13.45
C SER A 146 -5.96 -3.96 -12.29
N GLU A 147 -5.12 -4.93 -11.98
CA GLU A 147 -4.09 -4.80 -10.94
C GLU A 147 -3.17 -3.59 -11.20
N GLU A 148 -2.74 -3.42 -12.46
CA GLU A 148 -1.90 -2.29 -12.86
C GLU A 148 -2.60 -0.95 -12.64
N ASP A 149 -3.89 -0.85 -12.99
CA ASP A 149 -4.67 0.38 -12.79
C ASP A 149 -4.94 0.66 -11.33
N PHE A 150 -5.11 -0.39 -10.52
CA PHE A 150 -5.26 -0.21 -9.08
C PHE A 150 -3.95 0.27 -8.42
N VAL A 151 -2.79 -0.27 -8.81
CA VAL A 151 -1.48 0.24 -8.35
C VAL A 151 -1.35 1.72 -8.68
N LYS A 152 -1.74 2.17 -9.87
CA LYS A 152 -1.75 3.59 -10.23
C LYS A 152 -2.71 4.42 -9.38
N ALA A 153 -3.85 3.87 -8.99
CA ALA A 153 -4.76 4.54 -8.05
C ALA A 153 -4.13 4.66 -6.65
N VAL A 154 -3.34 3.67 -6.22
CA VAL A 154 -2.57 3.76 -4.96
C VAL A 154 -1.47 4.81 -5.06
N GLU A 155 -0.75 4.89 -6.19
CA GLU A 155 0.20 5.98 -6.48
C GLU A 155 -0.49 7.34 -6.43
N ALA A 156 -1.64 7.49 -7.10
CA ALA A 156 -2.43 8.73 -7.09
C ALA A 156 -2.87 9.11 -5.67
N SER A 157 -3.30 8.13 -4.87
CA SER A 157 -3.65 8.33 -3.47
C SER A 157 -2.47 8.83 -2.63
N ALA A 158 -1.25 8.39 -2.96
CA ALA A 158 -0.02 8.80 -2.28
C ALA A 158 0.58 10.11 -2.87
N SER A 159 0.05 10.59 -3.98
CA SER A 159 0.51 11.82 -4.61
C SER A 159 0.01 13.05 -3.83
N ASN A 160 0.93 13.97 -3.56
CA ASN A 160 0.65 15.25 -2.94
C ASN A 160 1.05 16.36 -3.91
N THR A 161 0.13 17.24 -4.25
CA THR A 161 0.33 18.31 -5.26
C THR A 161 1.57 19.19 -5.05
N VAL A 162 2.12 19.21 -3.83
CA VAL A 162 3.37 19.94 -3.51
C VAL A 162 4.60 19.05 -3.71
N LEU A 163 4.48 17.74 -3.49
CA LEU A 163 5.62 16.81 -3.46
C LEU A 163 5.67 15.86 -4.66
N THR A 164 4.58 15.75 -5.42
CA THR A 164 4.46 14.81 -6.53
C THR A 164 3.57 15.39 -7.62
N PRO A 165 3.84 15.12 -8.91
CA PRO A 165 2.91 15.48 -9.98
C PRO A 165 1.60 14.70 -9.85
N PRO A 166 0.48 15.23 -10.37
CA PRO A 166 -0.76 14.48 -10.49
C PRO A 166 -0.55 13.21 -11.32
N VAL A 167 -1.24 12.14 -10.95
CA VAL A 167 -1.28 10.92 -11.75
C VAL A 167 -2.44 11.05 -12.74
N GLU A 168 -2.12 11.22 -14.03
CA GLU A 168 -3.11 11.29 -15.10
C GLU A 168 -3.35 9.89 -15.66
N LYS A 169 -4.55 9.36 -15.55
CA LYS A 169 -5.01 8.20 -16.33
C LYS A 169 -6.54 8.13 -16.45
N ASP A 170 -7.04 7.98 -17.69
CA ASP A 170 -8.42 7.60 -18.06
C ASP A 170 -9.53 8.32 -17.25
N GLY A 171 -9.42 9.64 -17.14
CA GLY A 171 -10.37 10.47 -16.42
C GLY A 171 -10.23 10.44 -14.89
N ILE A 172 -9.09 10.00 -14.38
CA ILE A 172 -8.64 10.22 -13.01
C ILE A 172 -7.53 11.26 -13.06
N PRO A 173 -7.83 12.53 -12.83
CA PRO A 173 -6.82 13.57 -12.69
C PRO A 173 -6.19 13.56 -11.32
#